data_664b3c8c406c860f92cafaa2a0a194d9
#
_entry.id   664b3c8c406c860f92cafaa2a0a194d9
#
_cell.length_a   1.000
_cell.length_b   1.000
_cell.length_c   1.000
_cell.angle_alpha   90.00
_cell.angle_beta   90.00
_cell.angle_gamma   90.00
#
_symmetry.space_group_name_H-M   'P 1'
#
loop_
_entity.id
_entity.type
_entity.pdbx_description
1 polymer ?
#
loop_
_entity_poly.entity_id
_entity_poly.type
_entity_poly.pdbx_seq_one_letter_code
_entity_poly.pdbx_strand_id
1 'polypeptide(L)'
;MLSTDNPNNNNPAKDLVQVSIAPDFLIKYNPSRKRVLQLIASGWSNLSIAEDLNFSTKNIESITTMLIRLAKIHDTNGHLNPRARLVAKCYHAHKLRYHPSQEPPNELLSEDQTATLLLVAVGLSNKTIGKILGISEKTVESRLNNLFLQFGINAKLNKIINPRLRLIAMSNARQNITFEVFDAVWQKTNNVDIDHVVNNSQDLREMVLQLAAKLVEEAPKHRDNAHKLHAAQQQAIQGHSFVNPAHAQNLYNRLNPNPQEKPQPRQ
;
A
#
# COMPACT_ATOMS: atom_id res chain seq x y z
N MET A 1 30.61 31.46 -15.80
CA MET A 1 29.28 30.87 -16.03
C MET A 1 28.96 29.99 -14.84
N LEU A 2 28.17 30.48 -13.89
CA LEU A 2 27.80 29.79 -12.65
C LEU A 2 26.57 28.94 -12.96
N SER A 3 26.70 27.62 -12.82
CA SER A 3 25.60 26.65 -12.91
C SER A 3 24.64 26.93 -11.74
N THR A 4 23.43 27.38 -12.05
CA THR A 4 22.36 27.52 -11.07
C THR A 4 21.68 26.17 -10.93
N ASP A 5 22.25 25.30 -10.13
CA ASP A 5 21.53 24.13 -9.63
C ASP A 5 20.39 24.63 -8.73
N ASN A 6 19.19 24.59 -9.28
CA ASN A 6 17.97 24.94 -8.58
C ASN A 6 17.61 23.79 -7.60
N PRO A 7 17.77 23.97 -6.25
CA PRO A 7 17.53 22.92 -5.28
C PRO A 7 16.05 22.57 -5.09
N ASN A 8 15.14 23.22 -5.82
CA ASN A 8 13.70 23.06 -5.70
C ASN A 8 13.07 22.13 -6.75
N ASN A 9 13.86 21.29 -7.42
CA ASN A 9 13.28 20.30 -8.34
C ASN A 9 12.79 19.04 -7.55
N ASN A 10 12.02 19.26 -6.50
CA ASN A 10 11.22 18.24 -5.83
C ASN A 10 10.05 17.85 -6.75
N ASN A 11 10.37 17.11 -7.80
CA ASN A 11 9.34 16.47 -8.60
C ASN A 11 8.76 15.30 -7.78
N PRO A 12 7.54 15.44 -7.20
CA PRO A 12 6.94 14.39 -6.36
C PRO A 12 6.69 13.10 -7.13
N ALA A 13 6.86 13.12 -8.45
CA ALA A 13 6.78 11.92 -9.30
C ALA A 13 8.01 11.01 -9.14
N LYS A 14 9.15 11.49 -8.65
CA LYS A 14 10.36 10.69 -8.49
C LYS A 14 10.27 9.68 -7.34
N ASP A 15 9.46 9.97 -6.31
CA ASP A 15 9.31 9.14 -5.12
C ASP A 15 8.09 8.22 -5.16
N LEU A 16 7.54 7.99 -6.36
CA LEU A 16 6.34 7.19 -6.48
C LEU A 16 6.63 5.71 -6.25
N VAL A 17 5.82 5.11 -5.36
CA VAL A 17 5.82 3.67 -5.17
C VAL A 17 5.52 2.98 -6.49
N GLN A 18 6.43 2.14 -6.94
CA GLN A 18 6.23 1.35 -8.15
C GLN A 18 5.19 0.27 -7.90
N VAL A 19 4.19 0.22 -8.76
CA VAL A 19 3.11 -0.76 -8.71
C VAL A 19 3.02 -1.47 -10.06
N SER A 20 3.02 -2.79 -10.03
CA SER A 20 2.74 -3.61 -11.21
C SER A 20 1.35 -4.23 -11.15
N ILE A 21 0.76 -4.47 -12.30
CA ILE A 21 -0.54 -5.13 -12.44
C ILE A 21 -0.36 -6.43 -13.21
N ALA A 22 -0.90 -7.52 -12.69
CA ALA A 22 -0.82 -8.83 -13.30
C ALA A 22 -1.40 -8.83 -14.73
N PRO A 23 -0.74 -9.51 -15.69
CA PRO A 23 -1.14 -9.48 -17.10
C PRO A 23 -2.55 -10.06 -17.35
N ASP A 24 -2.94 -11.09 -16.63
CA ASP A 24 -4.22 -11.77 -16.76
C ASP A 24 -5.42 -10.93 -16.29
N PHE A 25 -5.17 -9.91 -15.48
CA PHE A 25 -6.20 -8.93 -15.08
C PHE A 25 -6.68 -8.07 -16.27
N LEU A 26 -5.95 -8.12 -17.37
CA LEU A 26 -6.11 -7.22 -18.52
C LEU A 26 -7.15 -7.64 -19.54
N ILE A 27 -7.59 -8.88 -19.55
CA ILE A 27 -8.51 -9.40 -20.57
C ILE A 27 -9.85 -8.62 -20.57
N LYS A 28 -10.21 -8.02 -19.44
CA LYS A 28 -11.44 -7.21 -19.28
C LYS A 28 -11.22 -5.69 -19.28
N TYR A 29 -9.97 -5.22 -19.31
CA TYR A 29 -9.67 -3.80 -19.14
C TYR A 29 -8.86 -3.24 -20.30
N ASN A 30 -9.37 -2.15 -20.86
CA ASN A 30 -8.63 -1.31 -21.80
C ASN A 30 -7.30 -0.85 -21.15
N PRO A 31 -6.18 -0.74 -21.91
CA PRO A 31 -4.87 -0.31 -21.39
C PRO A 31 -4.91 0.99 -20.57
N SER A 32 -5.75 1.96 -20.98
CA SER A 32 -5.93 3.20 -20.24
C SER A 32 -6.51 2.98 -18.83
N ARG A 33 -7.46 2.07 -18.69
CA ARG A 33 -8.06 1.73 -17.38
C ARG A 33 -7.05 1.06 -16.45
N LYS A 34 -6.20 0.19 -17.01
CA LYS A 34 -5.09 -0.40 -16.28
C LYS A 34 -4.16 0.66 -15.74
N ARG A 35 -3.75 1.59 -16.60
CA ARG A 35 -2.84 2.67 -16.21
C ARG A 35 -3.47 3.56 -15.13
N VAL A 36 -4.76 3.91 -15.26
CA VAL A 36 -5.49 4.64 -14.21
C VAL A 36 -5.49 3.88 -12.89
N LEU A 37 -5.80 2.58 -12.89
CA LEU A 37 -5.78 1.75 -11.67
C LEU A 37 -4.38 1.71 -11.04
N GLN A 38 -3.34 1.58 -11.85
CA GLN A 38 -1.95 1.57 -11.40
C GLN A 38 -1.58 2.90 -10.70
N LEU A 39 -1.95 4.02 -11.30
CA LEU A 39 -1.69 5.35 -10.73
C LEU A 39 -2.51 5.60 -9.45
N ILE A 40 -3.78 5.14 -9.41
CA ILE A 40 -4.60 5.15 -8.19
C ILE A 40 -3.89 4.36 -7.08
N ALA A 41 -3.43 3.15 -7.38
CA ALA A 41 -2.75 2.29 -6.41
C ALA A 41 -1.40 2.86 -5.94
N SER A 42 -0.73 3.65 -6.78
CA SER A 42 0.49 4.40 -6.41
C SER A 42 0.20 5.66 -5.56
N GLY A 43 -1.08 6.00 -5.37
CA GLY A 43 -1.49 7.12 -4.53
C GLY A 43 -1.65 8.46 -5.25
N TRP A 44 -1.80 8.47 -6.58
CA TRP A 44 -2.03 9.71 -7.32
C TRP A 44 -3.46 10.25 -7.14
N SER A 45 -3.58 11.59 -7.21
CA SER A 45 -4.89 12.25 -7.27
C SER A 45 -5.52 12.10 -8.66
N ASN A 46 -6.84 12.37 -8.78
CA ASN A 46 -7.50 12.40 -10.08
C ASN A 46 -6.91 13.47 -11.00
N LEU A 47 -6.51 14.61 -10.43
CA LEU A 47 -5.92 15.70 -11.19
C LEU A 47 -4.59 15.27 -11.83
N SER A 48 -3.68 14.73 -11.03
CA SER A 48 -2.37 14.28 -11.54
C SER A 48 -2.48 13.12 -12.53
N ILE A 49 -3.44 12.20 -12.32
CA ILE A 49 -3.70 11.13 -13.28
C ILE A 49 -4.22 11.73 -14.62
N ALA A 50 -5.08 12.74 -14.53
CA ALA A 50 -5.62 13.40 -15.71
C ALA A 50 -4.51 14.12 -16.51
N GLU A 51 -3.60 14.80 -15.82
CA GLU A 51 -2.44 15.45 -16.41
C GLU A 51 -1.47 14.45 -17.06
N ASP A 52 -1.10 13.36 -16.35
CA ASP A 52 -0.20 12.32 -16.86
C ASP A 52 -0.73 11.62 -18.12
N LEU A 53 -2.05 11.40 -18.19
CA LEU A 53 -2.68 10.67 -19.28
C LEU A 53 -3.28 11.59 -20.37
N ASN A 54 -3.16 12.90 -20.21
CA ASN A 54 -3.81 13.89 -21.08
C ASN A 54 -5.34 13.68 -21.18
N PHE A 55 -5.98 13.43 -20.03
CA PHE A 55 -7.42 13.28 -19.89
C PHE A 55 -8.03 14.43 -19.07
N SER A 56 -9.35 14.61 -19.15
CA SER A 56 -10.04 15.46 -18.19
C SER A 56 -10.18 14.77 -16.83
N THR A 57 -10.19 15.53 -15.74
CA THR A 57 -10.44 15.00 -14.39
C THR A 57 -11.76 14.23 -14.31
N LYS A 58 -12.80 14.74 -15.00
CA LYS A 58 -14.11 14.07 -15.10
C LYS A 58 -14.03 12.69 -15.79
N ASN A 59 -13.15 12.54 -16.78
CA ASN A 59 -12.91 11.24 -17.41
C ASN A 59 -12.26 10.26 -16.43
N ILE A 60 -11.28 10.70 -15.63
CA ILE A 60 -10.64 9.87 -14.60
C ILE A 60 -11.66 9.46 -13.51
N GLU A 61 -12.53 10.36 -13.09
CA GLU A 61 -13.62 10.05 -12.15
C GLU A 61 -14.58 9.00 -12.71
N SER A 62 -14.97 9.14 -13.97
CA SER A 62 -15.83 8.17 -14.68
C SER A 62 -15.16 6.78 -14.74
N ILE A 63 -13.88 6.73 -15.14
CA ILE A 63 -13.11 5.48 -15.18
C ILE A 63 -13.02 4.87 -13.77
N THR A 64 -12.72 5.67 -12.75
CA THR A 64 -12.62 5.20 -11.36
C THR A 64 -13.95 4.61 -10.88
N THR A 65 -15.05 5.31 -11.12
CA THR A 65 -16.40 4.83 -10.76
C THR A 65 -16.74 3.52 -11.46
N MET A 66 -16.39 3.41 -12.73
CA MET A 66 -16.57 2.16 -13.48
C MET A 66 -15.72 1.02 -12.92
N LEU A 67 -14.45 1.28 -12.56
CA LEU A 67 -13.57 0.27 -11.93
C LEU A 67 -14.14 -0.22 -10.59
N ILE A 68 -14.66 0.68 -9.76
CA ILE A 68 -15.33 0.37 -8.49
C ILE A 68 -16.55 -0.53 -8.75
N ARG A 69 -17.38 -0.18 -9.76
CA ARG A 69 -18.56 -0.98 -10.15
C ARG A 69 -18.18 -2.37 -10.66
N LEU A 70 -17.17 -2.46 -11.53
CA LEU A 70 -16.68 -3.74 -12.05
C LEU A 70 -16.08 -4.61 -10.94
N ALA A 71 -15.45 -4.00 -9.95
CA ALA A 71 -14.96 -4.67 -8.75
C ALA A 71 -16.11 -5.09 -7.80
N LYS A 72 -17.38 -4.79 -8.13
CA LYS A 72 -18.54 -5.09 -7.28
C LYS A 72 -18.36 -4.58 -5.85
N ILE A 73 -17.86 -3.36 -5.71
CA ILE A 73 -17.74 -2.69 -4.43
C ILE A 73 -19.03 -1.91 -4.21
N HIS A 74 -19.84 -2.40 -3.28
CA HIS A 74 -21.09 -1.78 -2.88
C HIS A 74 -20.91 -1.27 -1.44
N ASP A 75 -21.21 -0.01 -1.21
CA ASP A 75 -21.17 0.62 0.10
C ASP A 75 -22.42 1.49 0.24
N THR A 76 -23.44 0.94 0.84
CA THR A 76 -24.73 1.64 1.06
C THR A 76 -24.73 2.49 2.32
N ASN A 77 -23.83 2.19 3.29
CA ASN A 77 -23.89 2.76 4.63
C ASN A 77 -22.65 3.59 5.01
N GLY A 78 -21.75 3.85 4.04
CA GLY A 78 -20.54 4.65 4.25
C GLY A 78 -19.47 3.95 5.10
N HIS A 79 -19.48 2.61 5.11
CA HIS A 79 -18.48 1.82 5.86
C HIS A 79 -17.14 1.71 5.15
N LEU A 80 -17.12 1.92 3.85
CA LEU A 80 -15.94 1.75 3.02
C LEU A 80 -15.41 3.10 2.49
N ASN A 81 -14.12 3.14 2.21
CA ASN A 81 -13.54 4.10 1.28
C ASN A 81 -13.45 3.40 -0.09
N PRO A 82 -14.30 3.74 -1.08
CA PRO A 82 -14.44 2.93 -2.29
C PRO A 82 -13.14 2.80 -3.11
N ARG A 83 -12.32 3.86 -3.16
CA ARG A 83 -11.03 3.81 -3.87
C ARG A 83 -10.01 2.94 -3.14
N ALA A 84 -9.90 3.09 -1.82
CA ALA A 84 -9.02 2.24 -1.02
C ALA A 84 -9.47 0.78 -1.08
N ARG A 85 -10.79 0.53 -1.04
CA ARG A 85 -11.36 -0.83 -1.18
C ARG A 85 -11.09 -1.45 -2.55
N LEU A 86 -11.11 -0.65 -3.63
CA LEU A 86 -10.71 -1.10 -4.97
C LEU A 86 -9.25 -1.58 -4.98
N VAL A 87 -8.35 -0.78 -4.45
CA VAL A 87 -6.93 -1.12 -4.35
C VAL A 87 -6.73 -2.38 -3.50
N ALA A 88 -7.35 -2.44 -2.32
CA ALA A 88 -7.31 -3.58 -1.42
C ALA A 88 -7.79 -4.88 -2.10
N LYS A 89 -8.92 -4.82 -2.82
CA LYS A 89 -9.46 -5.97 -3.55
C LYS A 89 -8.53 -6.46 -4.66
N CYS A 90 -7.92 -5.54 -5.39
CA CYS A 90 -6.94 -5.90 -6.42
C CYS A 90 -5.65 -6.46 -5.82
N TYR A 91 -5.21 -5.97 -4.67
CA TYR A 91 -4.05 -6.48 -3.95
C TYR A 91 -4.31 -7.89 -3.42
N HIS A 92 -5.43 -8.11 -2.73
CA HIS A 92 -5.84 -9.43 -2.25
C HIS A 92 -5.94 -10.46 -3.40
N ALA A 93 -6.50 -10.08 -4.53
CA ALA A 93 -6.61 -10.95 -5.70
C ALA A 93 -5.27 -11.16 -6.43
N HIS A 94 -4.13 -10.77 -5.88
CA HIS A 94 -2.79 -10.78 -6.48
C HIS A 94 -2.72 -10.08 -7.85
N LYS A 95 -3.65 -9.15 -8.11
CA LYS A 95 -3.68 -8.36 -9.35
C LYS A 95 -2.84 -7.10 -9.27
N LEU A 96 -2.51 -6.66 -8.05
CA LEU A 96 -1.58 -5.58 -7.75
C LEU A 96 -0.40 -6.13 -6.95
N ARG A 97 0.81 -5.67 -7.30
CA ARG A 97 2.03 -5.92 -6.53
C ARG A 97 2.74 -4.59 -6.29
N TYR A 98 3.11 -4.36 -5.05
CA TYR A 98 3.96 -3.24 -4.68
C TYR A 98 5.42 -3.70 -4.73
N HIS A 99 6.25 -2.94 -5.42
CA HIS A 99 7.68 -3.21 -5.42
C HIS A 99 8.29 -2.71 -4.11
N PRO A 100 9.18 -3.48 -3.49
CA PRO A 100 9.84 -3.05 -2.26
C PRO A 100 10.48 -1.68 -2.42
N SER A 101 10.28 -0.82 -1.43
CA SER A 101 10.98 0.46 -1.36
C SER A 101 12.45 0.21 -1.03
N GLN A 102 13.34 0.99 -1.64
CA GLN A 102 14.77 0.99 -1.28
C GLN A 102 15.00 1.66 0.09
N GLU A 103 14.03 2.47 0.54
CA GLU A 103 14.11 3.12 1.84
C GLU A 103 13.39 2.25 2.89
N PRO A 104 14.11 1.80 3.93
CA PRO A 104 13.49 1.16 5.07
C PRO A 104 12.55 2.14 5.79
N PRO A 105 11.54 1.66 6.52
CA PRO A 105 10.72 2.53 7.35
C PRO A 105 11.60 3.23 8.39
N ASN A 106 11.59 4.57 8.40
CA ASN A 106 12.44 5.36 9.29
C ASN A 106 12.01 5.27 10.76
N GLU A 107 10.75 4.93 11.02
CA GLU A 107 10.18 4.91 12.36
C GLU A 107 9.38 3.63 12.63
N LEU A 108 9.46 3.14 13.86
CA LEU A 108 8.61 2.08 14.35
C LEU A 108 7.22 2.65 14.63
N LEU A 109 6.20 2.05 14.04
CA LEU A 109 4.82 2.39 14.32
C LEU A 109 4.43 1.84 15.69
N SER A 110 3.61 2.57 16.45
CA SER A 110 2.96 2.01 17.63
C SER A 110 1.89 0.97 17.23
N GLU A 111 1.47 0.12 18.17
CA GLU A 111 0.39 -0.84 17.95
C GLU A 111 -0.89 -0.16 17.48
N ASP A 112 -1.26 0.96 18.08
CA ASP A 112 -2.41 1.79 17.74
C ASP A 112 -2.36 2.34 16.31
N GLN A 113 -1.18 2.78 15.88
CA GLN A 113 -0.94 3.25 14.52
C GLN A 113 -1.00 2.10 13.53
N THR A 114 -0.40 0.96 13.87
CA THR A 114 -0.40 -0.25 13.06
C THR A 114 -1.82 -0.80 12.91
N ALA A 115 -2.61 -0.87 13.99
CA ALA A 115 -4.01 -1.27 13.95
C ALA A 115 -4.84 -0.35 13.04
N THR A 116 -4.65 0.97 13.15
CA THR A 116 -5.30 1.94 12.27
C THR A 116 -4.90 1.73 10.81
N LEU A 117 -3.60 1.54 10.55
CA LEU A 117 -3.06 1.32 9.21
C LEU A 117 -3.61 0.04 8.55
N LEU A 118 -3.73 -1.06 9.30
CA LEU A 118 -4.33 -2.32 8.83
C LEU A 118 -5.77 -2.12 8.34
N LEU A 119 -6.60 -1.44 9.12
CA LEU A 119 -7.99 -1.18 8.76
C LEU A 119 -8.12 -0.19 7.58
N VAL A 120 -7.20 0.76 7.47
CA VAL A 120 -7.07 1.65 6.30
C VAL A 120 -6.70 0.85 5.05
N ALA A 121 -5.75 -0.08 5.17
CA ALA A 121 -5.25 -0.87 4.05
C ALA A 121 -6.33 -1.75 3.43
N VAL A 122 -7.23 -2.31 4.22
CA VAL A 122 -8.38 -3.07 3.72
C VAL A 122 -9.54 -2.19 3.21
N GLY A 123 -9.39 -0.87 3.26
CA GLY A 123 -10.30 0.09 2.65
C GLY A 123 -11.53 0.48 3.47
N LEU A 124 -11.47 0.42 4.79
CA LEU A 124 -12.57 0.88 5.66
C LEU A 124 -12.60 2.41 5.76
N SER A 125 -13.77 2.99 6.01
CA SER A 125 -13.93 4.43 6.27
C SER A 125 -13.43 4.81 7.67
N ASN A 126 -13.12 6.10 7.93
CA ASN A 126 -12.69 6.56 9.25
C ASN A 126 -13.76 6.28 10.33
N LYS A 127 -15.03 6.48 9.98
CA LYS A 127 -16.16 6.18 10.85
C LYS A 127 -16.20 4.71 11.28
N THR A 128 -15.97 3.80 10.31
CA THR A 128 -15.96 2.36 10.58
C THR A 128 -14.74 1.95 11.40
N ILE A 129 -13.56 2.48 11.07
CA ILE A 129 -12.34 2.25 11.84
C ILE A 129 -12.53 2.70 13.29
N GLY A 130 -13.15 3.88 13.50
CA GLY A 130 -13.46 4.38 14.84
C GLY A 130 -14.36 3.44 15.63
N LYS A 131 -15.41 2.91 15.02
CA LYS A 131 -16.31 1.94 15.64
C LYS A 131 -15.57 0.64 16.03
N ILE A 132 -14.78 0.08 15.12
CA ILE A 132 -14.02 -1.16 15.39
C ILE A 132 -13.00 -0.96 16.52
N LEU A 133 -12.24 0.13 16.50
CA LEU A 133 -11.21 0.40 17.51
C LEU A 133 -11.77 0.97 18.83
N GLY A 134 -13.06 1.33 18.88
CA GLY A 134 -13.68 1.96 20.04
C GLY A 134 -13.21 3.39 20.28
N ILE A 135 -12.90 4.14 19.22
CA ILE A 135 -12.42 5.52 19.27
C ILE A 135 -13.27 6.44 18.36
N SER A 136 -13.18 7.75 18.57
CA SER A 136 -13.90 8.70 17.72
C SER A 136 -13.32 8.75 16.30
N GLU A 137 -14.14 9.10 15.31
CA GLU A 137 -13.70 9.35 13.93
C GLU A 137 -12.61 10.43 13.88
N LYS A 138 -12.74 11.48 14.70
CA LYS A 138 -11.73 12.53 14.85
C LYS A 138 -10.38 11.99 15.36
N THR A 139 -10.42 11.00 16.26
CA THR A 139 -9.19 10.33 16.73
C THR A 139 -8.53 9.54 15.59
N VAL A 140 -9.33 8.87 14.75
CA VAL A 140 -8.82 8.17 13.55
C VAL A 140 -8.17 9.15 12.59
N GLU A 141 -8.79 10.30 12.33
CA GLU A 141 -8.20 11.36 11.49
C GLU A 141 -6.86 11.87 12.06
N SER A 142 -6.81 12.09 13.37
CA SER A 142 -5.57 12.48 14.03
C SER A 142 -4.46 11.43 13.88
N ARG A 143 -4.79 10.15 14.08
CA ARG A 143 -3.83 9.04 13.86
C ARG A 143 -3.36 8.98 12.39
N LEU A 144 -4.26 9.17 11.43
CA LEU A 144 -3.91 9.22 10.01
C LEU A 144 -2.98 10.39 9.69
N ASN A 145 -3.24 11.57 10.23
CA ASN A 145 -2.37 12.73 10.04
C ASN A 145 -0.95 12.47 10.60
N ASN A 146 -0.85 11.82 11.77
CA ASN A 146 0.45 11.42 12.32
C ASN A 146 1.14 10.39 11.41
N LEU A 147 0.41 9.39 10.91
CA LEU A 147 0.94 8.43 9.94
C LEU A 147 1.41 9.13 8.66
N PHE A 148 0.66 10.10 8.13
CA PHE A 148 1.09 10.87 6.96
C PHE A 148 2.42 11.58 7.22
N LEU A 149 2.59 12.20 8.39
CA LEU A 149 3.85 12.85 8.77
C LEU A 149 5.01 11.84 8.87
N GLN A 150 4.80 10.71 9.56
CA GLN A 150 5.81 9.66 9.70
C GLN A 150 6.25 9.06 8.36
N PHE A 151 5.30 8.91 7.43
CA PHE A 151 5.59 8.42 6.08
C PHE A 151 6.11 9.52 5.13
N GLY A 152 6.31 10.75 5.61
CA GLY A 152 6.74 11.87 4.77
C GLY A 152 5.68 12.32 3.75
N ILE A 153 4.42 11.96 3.97
CA ILE A 153 3.31 12.31 3.07
C ILE A 153 2.85 13.73 3.40
N ASN A 154 3.18 14.67 2.53
CA ASN A 154 2.73 16.04 2.70
C ASN A 154 1.26 16.19 2.27
N ALA A 155 0.36 16.26 3.26
CA ALA A 155 -1.07 16.43 3.03
C ALA A 155 -1.43 17.75 2.29
N LYS A 156 -0.55 18.76 2.27
CA LYS A 156 -0.75 19.99 1.49
C LYS A 156 -0.65 19.76 -0.01
N LEU A 157 -0.09 18.62 -0.44
CA LEU A 157 -0.01 18.21 -1.84
C LEU A 157 -1.26 17.41 -2.31
N ASN A 158 -2.40 17.58 -1.65
CA ASN A 158 -3.66 16.87 -1.98
C ASN A 158 -4.11 17.01 -3.44
N LYS A 159 -3.66 18.05 -4.13
CA LYS A 159 -3.91 18.22 -5.57
C LYS A 159 -3.13 17.20 -6.41
N ILE A 160 -1.95 16.78 -5.95
CA ILE A 160 -1.03 15.88 -6.67
C ILE A 160 -1.19 14.43 -6.21
N ILE A 161 -1.34 14.21 -4.92
CA ILE A 161 -1.45 12.89 -4.31
C ILE A 161 -2.77 12.72 -3.54
N ASN A 162 -3.22 11.48 -3.42
CA ASN A 162 -4.23 11.08 -2.45
C ASN A 162 -3.50 10.54 -1.21
N PRO A 163 -3.48 11.26 -0.07
CA PRO A 163 -2.64 10.89 1.07
C PRO A 163 -2.95 9.49 1.61
N ARG A 164 -4.22 9.10 1.64
CA ARG A 164 -4.66 7.78 2.12
C ARG A 164 -4.16 6.65 1.23
N LEU A 165 -4.31 6.79 -0.08
CA LEU A 165 -3.82 5.78 -1.03
C LEU A 165 -2.30 5.74 -1.06
N ARG A 166 -1.65 6.90 -0.92
CA ARG A 166 -0.19 6.98 -0.81
C ARG A 166 0.32 6.26 0.44
N LEU A 167 -0.35 6.43 1.58
CA LEU A 167 -0.04 5.71 2.81
C LEU A 167 -0.14 4.18 2.61
N ILE A 168 -1.22 3.70 1.99
CA ILE A 168 -1.39 2.28 1.67
C ILE A 168 -0.26 1.78 0.76
N ALA A 169 0.06 2.53 -0.29
CA ALA A 169 1.12 2.17 -1.21
C ALA A 169 2.49 2.07 -0.53
N MET A 170 2.85 3.07 0.28
CA MET A 170 4.12 3.12 0.99
C MET A 170 4.21 2.04 2.07
N SER A 171 3.14 1.79 2.83
CA SER A 171 3.14 0.76 3.86
C SER A 171 3.32 -0.65 3.29
N ASN A 172 2.71 -0.95 2.15
CA ASN A 172 2.91 -2.23 1.46
C ASN A 172 4.33 -2.33 0.84
N ALA A 173 4.83 -1.26 0.21
CA ALA A 173 6.17 -1.25 -0.37
C ALA A 173 7.28 -1.35 0.68
N ARG A 174 7.06 -0.81 1.88
CA ARG A 174 7.98 -0.87 3.02
C ARG A 174 7.77 -2.11 3.90
N GLN A 175 6.83 -2.98 3.54
CA GLN A 175 6.48 -4.19 4.28
C GLN A 175 6.04 -3.94 5.74
N ASN A 176 5.50 -2.74 6.03
CA ASN A 176 4.88 -2.47 7.34
C ASN A 176 3.64 -3.35 7.58
N ILE A 177 3.03 -3.85 6.50
CA ILE A 177 1.93 -4.82 6.50
C ILE A 177 2.35 -5.98 5.62
N THR A 178 2.48 -7.17 6.17
CA THR A 178 2.71 -8.38 5.37
C THR A 178 1.41 -8.81 4.70
N PHE A 179 1.52 -9.58 3.60
CA PHE A 179 0.33 -10.04 2.88
C PHE A 179 -0.54 -10.94 3.74
N GLU A 180 0.05 -11.80 4.58
CA GLU A 180 -0.65 -12.71 5.47
C GLU A 180 -1.51 -11.95 6.50
N VAL A 181 -0.96 -10.89 7.09
CA VAL A 181 -1.68 -10.04 8.03
C VAL A 181 -2.78 -9.26 7.33
N PHE A 182 -2.48 -8.70 6.15
CA PHE A 182 -3.50 -8.05 5.31
C PHE A 182 -4.65 -9.01 4.97
N ASP A 183 -4.33 -10.23 4.51
CA ASP A 183 -5.31 -11.24 4.14
C ASP A 183 -6.21 -11.62 5.32
N ALA A 184 -5.64 -11.84 6.49
CA ALA A 184 -6.41 -12.15 7.70
C ALA A 184 -7.49 -11.08 8.01
N VAL A 185 -7.13 -9.80 7.93
CA VAL A 185 -8.09 -8.69 8.13
C VAL A 185 -9.07 -8.58 6.96
N TRP A 186 -8.59 -8.80 5.73
CA TRP A 186 -9.44 -8.79 4.53
C TRP A 186 -10.53 -9.84 4.61
N GLN A 187 -10.22 -11.10 4.94
CA GLN A 187 -11.18 -12.20 5.05
C GLN A 187 -12.32 -11.86 6.04
N LYS A 188 -11.99 -11.25 7.16
CA LYS A 188 -12.97 -10.83 8.17
C LYS A 188 -13.86 -9.66 7.71
N THR A 189 -13.36 -8.79 6.82
CA THR A 189 -14.05 -7.57 6.39
C THR A 189 -14.71 -7.67 5.02
N ASN A 190 -14.45 -8.74 4.24
CA ASN A 190 -14.94 -8.86 2.87
C ASN A 190 -16.07 -9.88 2.71
N ASN A 191 -16.10 -10.94 3.51
CA ASN A 191 -17.01 -12.08 3.33
C ASN A 191 -18.31 -11.97 4.14
N VAL A 192 -18.47 -10.92 4.93
CA VAL A 192 -19.59 -10.75 5.84
C VAL A 192 -20.28 -9.41 5.53
N ASP A 193 -21.56 -9.32 5.84
CA ASP A 193 -22.25 -8.03 5.91
C ASP A 193 -21.44 -7.09 6.82
N ILE A 194 -20.88 -6.03 6.24
CA ILE A 194 -20.01 -5.10 6.96
C ILE A 194 -20.73 -4.46 8.14
N ASP A 195 -22.06 -4.31 8.06
CA ASP A 195 -22.89 -3.83 9.17
C ASP A 195 -22.85 -4.82 10.36
N HIS A 196 -22.92 -6.12 10.07
CA HIS A 196 -22.80 -7.16 11.10
C HIS A 196 -21.41 -7.15 11.74
N VAL A 197 -20.34 -7.03 10.94
CA VAL A 197 -18.96 -6.94 11.45
C VAL A 197 -18.76 -5.72 12.32
N VAL A 198 -19.31 -4.58 11.93
CA VAL A 198 -19.21 -3.33 12.68
C VAL A 198 -20.00 -3.38 13.99
N ASN A 199 -21.16 -4.02 13.99
CA ASN A 199 -22.00 -4.14 15.18
C ASN A 199 -21.47 -5.19 16.17
N ASN A 200 -20.70 -6.19 15.70
CA ASN A 200 -20.04 -7.23 16.50
C ASN A 200 -18.51 -7.07 16.41
N SER A 201 -18.04 -5.83 16.56
CA SER A 201 -16.64 -5.48 16.27
C SER A 201 -15.61 -5.98 17.29
N GLN A 202 -16.03 -6.57 18.42
CA GLN A 202 -15.13 -6.99 19.49
C GLN A 202 -14.07 -7.99 18.98
N ASP A 203 -14.52 -9.08 18.33
CA ASP A 203 -13.61 -10.12 17.82
C ASP A 203 -12.64 -9.57 16.77
N LEU A 204 -13.15 -8.70 15.87
CA LEU A 204 -12.32 -8.05 14.86
C LEU A 204 -11.32 -7.09 15.50
N ARG A 205 -11.73 -6.33 16.50
CA ARG A 205 -10.86 -5.44 17.26
C ARG A 205 -9.72 -6.21 17.92
N GLU A 206 -10.04 -7.26 18.65
CA GLU A 206 -9.06 -8.11 19.34
C GLU A 206 -8.07 -8.71 18.34
N MET A 207 -8.56 -9.27 17.25
CA MET A 207 -7.71 -9.80 16.18
C MET A 207 -6.80 -8.72 15.59
N VAL A 208 -7.33 -7.54 15.26
CA VAL A 208 -6.54 -6.44 14.68
C VAL A 208 -5.46 -5.96 15.65
N LEU A 209 -5.77 -5.83 16.94
CA LEU A 209 -4.79 -5.44 17.96
C LEU A 209 -3.69 -6.50 18.14
N GLN A 210 -4.04 -7.79 18.16
CA GLN A 210 -3.06 -8.88 18.21
C GLN A 210 -2.14 -8.89 16.99
N LEU A 211 -2.69 -8.71 15.79
CA LEU A 211 -1.91 -8.63 14.57
C LEU A 211 -1.02 -7.37 14.53
N ALA A 212 -1.50 -6.25 15.04
CA ALA A 212 -0.72 -5.02 15.15
C ALA A 212 0.46 -5.19 16.11
N ALA A 213 0.24 -5.78 17.29
CA ALA A 213 1.29 -6.07 18.27
C ALA A 213 2.38 -6.99 17.65
N LYS A 214 1.96 -8.04 16.95
CA LYS A 214 2.88 -8.95 16.25
C LYS A 214 3.73 -8.21 15.20
N LEU A 215 3.12 -7.37 14.35
CA LEU A 215 3.86 -6.60 13.35
C LEU A 215 4.86 -5.62 13.99
N VAL A 216 4.49 -4.99 15.10
CA VAL A 216 5.38 -4.08 15.85
C VAL A 216 6.57 -4.85 16.44
N GLU A 217 6.34 -6.05 16.98
CA GLU A 217 7.41 -6.91 17.51
C GLU A 217 8.38 -7.40 16.40
N GLU A 218 7.84 -7.71 15.22
CA GLU A 218 8.62 -8.21 14.08
C GLU A 218 9.32 -7.08 13.29
N ALA A 219 8.85 -5.84 13.37
CA ALA A 219 9.35 -4.71 12.60
C ALA A 219 10.88 -4.46 12.72
N PRO A 220 11.52 -4.58 13.90
CA PRO A 220 12.98 -4.45 14.01
C PRO A 220 13.73 -5.48 13.17
N LYS A 221 13.25 -6.72 13.12
CA LYS A 221 13.88 -7.80 12.32
C LYS A 221 13.82 -7.53 10.83
N HIS A 222 12.66 -7.03 10.36
CA HIS A 222 12.47 -6.63 8.96
C HIS A 222 13.34 -5.42 8.60
N ARG A 223 13.45 -4.46 9.49
CA ARG A 223 14.31 -3.28 9.33
C ARG A 223 15.78 -3.66 9.20
N ASP A 224 16.29 -4.51 10.08
CA ASP A 224 17.68 -4.96 10.06
C ASP A 224 18.00 -5.73 8.77
N ASN A 225 17.08 -6.56 8.29
CA ASN A 225 17.23 -7.27 7.02
C ASN A 225 17.22 -6.32 5.82
N ALA A 226 16.34 -5.30 5.81
CA ALA A 226 16.30 -4.28 4.77
C ALA A 226 17.59 -3.46 4.74
N HIS A 227 18.12 -3.05 5.90
CA HIS A 227 19.42 -2.35 5.99
C HIS A 227 20.59 -3.20 5.47
N LYS A 228 20.63 -4.48 5.84
CA LYS A 228 21.68 -5.41 5.33
C LYS A 228 21.59 -5.57 3.82
N LEU A 229 20.38 -5.70 3.28
CA LEU A 229 20.19 -5.82 1.84
C LEU A 229 20.61 -4.56 1.10
N HIS A 230 20.22 -3.37 1.61
CA HIS A 230 20.60 -2.08 1.04
C HIS A 230 22.12 -1.87 1.09
N ALA A 231 22.77 -2.19 2.22
CA ALA A 231 24.22 -2.12 2.35
C ALA A 231 24.92 -3.04 1.35
N ALA A 232 24.43 -4.28 1.19
CA ALA A 232 24.99 -5.23 0.20
C ALA A 232 24.81 -4.74 -1.25
N GLN A 233 23.68 -4.12 -1.58
CA GLN A 233 23.45 -3.51 -2.89
C GLN A 233 24.37 -2.31 -3.14
N GLN A 234 24.56 -1.43 -2.16
CA GLN A 234 25.48 -0.30 -2.23
C GLN A 234 26.92 -0.76 -2.41
N GLN A 235 27.37 -1.80 -1.70
CA GLN A 235 28.68 -2.39 -1.86
C GLN A 235 28.88 -3.03 -3.25
N ALA A 236 27.83 -3.67 -3.79
CA ALA A 236 27.87 -4.23 -5.14
C ALA A 236 27.95 -3.14 -6.23
N ILE A 237 27.37 -1.97 -6.00
CA ILE A 237 27.43 -0.82 -6.93
C ILE A 237 28.79 -0.11 -6.83
N GLN A 238 29.35 0.01 -5.62
CA GLN A 238 30.66 0.68 -5.41
C GLN A 238 31.87 -0.19 -5.73
N GLY A 239 31.75 -1.51 -5.58
CA GLY A 239 32.78 -2.44 -6.04
C GLY A 239 32.67 -2.66 -7.54
N HIS A 240 33.59 -2.15 -8.33
CA HIS A 240 33.72 -2.39 -9.78
C HIS A 240 33.94 -3.87 -10.16
N SER A 241 33.37 -4.79 -9.42
CA SER A 241 33.36 -6.21 -9.71
C SER A 241 31.99 -6.57 -10.24
N PHE A 242 31.93 -6.98 -11.48
CA PHE A 242 30.73 -7.50 -12.17
C PHE A 242 30.07 -8.60 -11.32
N VAL A 243 29.25 -8.24 -10.36
CA VAL A 243 28.36 -9.21 -9.72
C VAL A 243 27.22 -9.41 -10.69
N ASN A 244 27.19 -10.61 -11.27
CA ASN A 244 26.14 -11.06 -12.18
C ASN A 244 24.76 -10.74 -11.57
N PRO A 245 23.86 -9.98 -12.26
CA PRO A 245 22.53 -9.65 -11.77
C PRO A 245 21.73 -10.86 -11.30
N ALA A 246 21.97 -12.03 -11.89
CA ALA A 246 21.41 -13.31 -11.47
C ALA A 246 21.82 -13.72 -10.04
N HIS A 247 23.00 -13.32 -9.56
CA HIS A 247 23.46 -13.63 -8.21
C HIS A 247 22.76 -12.74 -7.15
N ALA A 248 22.56 -11.48 -7.45
CA ALA A 248 21.80 -10.56 -6.61
C ALA A 248 20.33 -10.99 -6.50
N GLN A 249 19.72 -11.43 -7.60
CA GLN A 249 18.37 -11.96 -7.62
C GLN A 249 18.25 -13.29 -6.85
N ASN A 250 19.25 -14.16 -6.91
CA ASN A 250 19.30 -15.41 -6.14
C ASN A 250 19.43 -15.15 -4.63
N LEU A 251 20.20 -14.15 -4.23
CA LEU A 251 20.30 -13.72 -2.82
C LEU A 251 18.96 -13.14 -2.32
N TYR A 252 18.34 -12.31 -3.13
CA TYR A 252 17.01 -11.76 -2.84
C TYR A 252 15.95 -12.87 -2.66
N ASN A 253 15.92 -13.85 -3.56
CA ASN A 253 14.99 -14.98 -3.49
C ASN A 253 15.27 -15.91 -2.29
N ARG A 254 16.52 -16.03 -1.84
CA ARG A 254 16.90 -16.78 -0.63
C ARG A 254 16.50 -16.08 0.66
N LEU A 255 16.58 -14.74 0.69
CA LEU A 255 16.22 -13.93 1.86
C LEU A 255 14.70 -13.69 1.96
N ASN A 256 14.00 -13.79 0.83
CA ASN A 256 12.54 -13.66 0.72
C ASN A 256 11.99 -14.88 -0.08
N PRO A 257 11.95 -16.07 0.53
CA PRO A 257 11.42 -17.25 -0.15
C PRO A 257 9.96 -16.99 -0.53
N ASN A 258 9.66 -17.11 -1.81
CA ASN A 258 8.29 -16.99 -2.31
C ASN A 258 7.46 -18.11 -1.66
N PRO A 259 6.41 -17.81 -0.88
CA PRO A 259 5.62 -18.82 -0.18
C PRO A 259 4.91 -19.81 -1.10
N GLN A 260 4.99 -19.61 -2.41
CA GLN A 260 4.40 -20.50 -3.43
C GLN A 260 5.38 -21.55 -4.02
N GLU A 261 6.67 -21.48 -3.75
CA GLU A 261 7.61 -22.53 -4.16
C GLU A 261 7.68 -23.63 -3.10
N LYS A 262 6.75 -24.59 -3.18
CA LYS A 262 6.92 -25.88 -2.49
C LYS A 262 8.19 -26.56 -3.00
N PRO A 263 9.09 -27.02 -2.13
CA PRO A 263 10.26 -27.78 -2.57
C PRO A 263 9.80 -29.02 -3.36
N GLN A 264 10.24 -29.15 -4.59
CA GLN A 264 10.02 -30.37 -5.35
C GLN A 264 10.73 -31.53 -4.65
N PRO A 265 10.08 -32.71 -4.50
CA PRO A 265 10.73 -33.87 -3.91
C PRO A 265 11.93 -34.27 -4.81
N ARG A 266 13.09 -34.41 -4.19
CA ARG A 266 14.28 -34.95 -4.85
C ARG A 266 13.98 -36.40 -5.29
N GLN A 267 14.05 -36.64 -6.59
CA GLN A 267 14.10 -37.99 -7.16
C GLN A 267 15.47 -38.61 -6.89
#